data_64594e7996017a0e246ea3c0e1e3c5ca
#
_entry.id   64594e7996017a0e246ea3c0e1e3c5ca
#
_cell.length_a   1.000
_cell.length_b   1.000
_cell.length_c   1.000
_cell.angle_alpha   90.00
_cell.angle_beta   90.00
_cell.angle_gamma   90.00
#
_symmetry.space_group_name_H-M   'P 1'
#
loop_
_entity.id
_entity.type
_entity.pdbx_description
1 polymer ?
#
loop_
_entity_poly.entity_id
_entity_poly.type
_entity_poly.pdbx_seq_one_letter_code
_entity_poly.pdbx_strand_id
1 'polypeptide(L)'
;YVYANAPKGLKGSKIKFSKISVGATENLIIAACFAKGETILSNCAIEPEIKDLVNFLKKVGCDIKWTSKRKIKISGVSKIKDTSYAIMFDRIEAGTYLIAAVLTNGNLTIQNLNPNTIKTEINILKKIGAKIKLKRNSINIIGNSEIKNINLKTAPYPGFPTDLQAQIMVLLCKAKKCSYIKEDIFENRFMHVAELNRMGANISIKGNVASISGK
;
A
#
# COMPACT_ATOMS: atom_id res chain seq x y z
N TYR A 1 -23.71 3.88 13.54
CA TYR A 1 -23.98 2.68 12.73
C TYR A 1 -24.66 3.10 11.43
N VAL A 2 -24.31 2.44 10.32
CA VAL A 2 -24.98 2.61 9.02
C VAL A 2 -25.81 1.35 8.76
N TYR A 3 -27.12 1.50 8.61
CA TYR A 3 -28.01 0.44 8.20
C TYR A 3 -28.28 0.53 6.71
N ALA A 4 -27.99 -0.54 5.98
CA ALA A 4 -28.28 -0.64 4.56
C ALA A 4 -29.13 -1.90 4.31
N ASN A 5 -30.20 -1.77 3.55
CA ASN A 5 -31.10 -2.87 3.21
C ASN A 5 -31.31 -2.93 1.70
N ALA A 6 -31.14 -4.10 1.12
CA ALA A 6 -31.39 -4.36 -0.30
C ALA A 6 -32.30 -5.61 -0.47
N PRO A 7 -33.60 -5.52 -0.13
CA PRO A 7 -34.50 -6.71 -0.09
C PRO A 7 -34.64 -7.40 -1.44
N LYS A 8 -34.41 -6.70 -2.56
CA LYS A 8 -34.43 -7.26 -3.93
C LYS A 8 -33.02 -7.60 -4.45
N GLY A 9 -32.01 -7.60 -3.56
CA GLY A 9 -30.58 -7.71 -3.89
C GLY A 9 -29.98 -6.42 -4.45
N LEU A 10 -28.66 -6.40 -4.53
CA LEU A 10 -27.91 -5.29 -5.08
C LEU A 10 -28.16 -5.17 -6.60
N LYS A 11 -28.16 -3.93 -7.10
CA LYS A 11 -28.25 -3.62 -8.52
C LYS A 11 -26.96 -2.98 -9.00
N GLY A 12 -26.52 -3.36 -10.18
CA GLY A 12 -25.37 -2.76 -10.85
C GLY A 12 -25.57 -1.26 -11.07
N SER A 13 -24.51 -0.50 -10.95
CA SER A 13 -24.51 0.96 -11.04
C SER A 13 -23.19 1.53 -11.55
N LYS A 14 -23.22 2.78 -12.01
CA LYS A 14 -22.00 3.53 -12.34
C LYS A 14 -21.59 4.37 -11.13
N ILE A 15 -20.43 4.05 -10.55
CA ILE A 15 -19.90 4.68 -9.34
C ILE A 15 -18.53 5.28 -9.66
N LYS A 16 -18.33 6.55 -9.29
CA LYS A 16 -17.04 7.24 -9.37
C LYS A 16 -16.59 7.63 -7.97
N PHE A 17 -15.45 7.12 -7.53
CA PHE A 17 -14.86 7.52 -6.26
C PHE A 17 -14.40 8.99 -6.33
N SER A 18 -14.74 9.78 -5.33
CA SER A 18 -14.27 11.18 -5.18
C SER A 18 -12.76 11.20 -4.89
N LYS A 19 -12.28 10.26 -4.07
CA LYS A 19 -10.86 10.02 -3.77
C LYS A 19 -10.53 8.56 -4.07
N ILE A 20 -9.28 8.27 -4.42
CA ILE A 20 -8.80 6.89 -4.55
C ILE A 20 -8.78 6.27 -3.16
N SER A 21 -9.45 5.14 -3.00
CA SER A 21 -9.54 4.39 -1.74
C SER A 21 -9.42 2.91 -2.02
N VAL A 22 -8.47 2.24 -1.35
CA VAL A 22 -8.26 0.79 -1.43
C VAL A 22 -9.48 0.07 -0.89
N GLY A 23 -9.85 0.29 0.37
CA GLY A 23 -10.97 -0.41 1.00
C GLY A 23 -12.31 -0.17 0.31
N ALA A 24 -12.59 1.05 -0.18
CA ALA A 24 -13.81 1.30 -0.96
C ALA A 24 -13.80 0.55 -2.29
N THR A 25 -12.64 0.46 -2.97
CA THR A 25 -12.51 -0.29 -4.22
C THR A 25 -12.74 -1.79 -3.98
N GLU A 26 -12.11 -2.38 -2.96
CA GLU A 26 -12.27 -3.80 -2.60
C GLU A 26 -13.71 -4.14 -2.27
N ASN A 27 -14.32 -3.40 -1.35
CA ASN A 27 -15.70 -3.65 -0.92
C ASN A 27 -16.69 -3.56 -2.09
N LEU A 28 -16.54 -2.55 -2.97
CA LEU A 28 -17.46 -2.40 -4.09
C LEU A 28 -17.20 -3.42 -5.22
N ILE A 29 -15.96 -3.88 -5.42
CA ILE A 29 -15.68 -4.98 -6.35
C ILE A 29 -16.38 -6.27 -5.86
N ILE A 30 -16.24 -6.61 -4.57
CA ILE A 30 -16.86 -7.80 -3.99
C ILE A 30 -18.39 -7.70 -4.07
N ALA A 31 -18.97 -6.58 -3.66
CA ALA A 31 -20.42 -6.36 -3.71
C ALA A 31 -20.96 -6.43 -5.15
N ALA A 32 -20.24 -5.86 -6.12
CA ALA A 32 -20.63 -5.83 -7.52
C ALA A 32 -20.63 -7.23 -8.17
N CYS A 33 -19.81 -8.16 -7.67
CA CYS A 33 -19.80 -9.53 -8.19
C CYS A 33 -21.16 -10.25 -8.05
N PHE A 34 -22.00 -9.83 -7.09
CA PHE A 34 -23.33 -10.40 -6.87
C PHE A 34 -24.46 -9.41 -7.17
N ALA A 35 -24.16 -8.22 -7.66
CA ALA A 35 -25.18 -7.25 -8.05
C ALA A 35 -25.85 -7.64 -9.38
N LYS A 36 -27.17 -7.49 -9.47
CA LYS A 36 -27.91 -7.74 -10.71
C LYS A 36 -27.53 -6.73 -11.78
N GLY A 37 -27.03 -7.19 -12.92
CA GLY A 37 -26.62 -6.35 -14.04
C GLY A 37 -25.16 -5.94 -13.98
N GLU A 38 -24.83 -4.80 -14.57
CA GLU A 38 -23.46 -4.31 -14.75
C GLU A 38 -23.12 -3.19 -13.78
N THR A 39 -21.96 -3.29 -13.15
CA THR A 39 -21.37 -2.22 -12.32
C THR A 39 -20.11 -1.66 -13.01
N ILE A 40 -20.01 -0.34 -13.04
CA ILE A 40 -18.80 0.36 -13.52
C ILE A 40 -18.24 1.19 -12.37
N LEU A 41 -17.06 0.85 -11.91
CA LEU A 41 -16.31 1.59 -10.91
C LEU A 41 -15.25 2.44 -11.59
N SER A 42 -15.17 3.73 -11.26
CA SER A 42 -14.21 4.68 -11.82
C SER A 42 -13.40 5.37 -10.71
N ASN A 43 -12.16 5.75 -11.01
CA ASN A 43 -11.16 6.27 -10.08
C ASN A 43 -10.78 5.25 -8.98
N CYS A 44 -10.73 3.97 -9.37
CA CYS A 44 -10.38 2.85 -8.47
C CYS A 44 -8.93 2.92 -8.00
N ALA A 45 -8.67 2.33 -6.85
CA ALA A 45 -7.35 1.92 -6.42
C ALA A 45 -6.78 0.87 -7.41
N ILE A 46 -5.45 0.86 -7.57
CA ILE A 46 -4.75 -0.06 -8.51
C ILE A 46 -3.56 -0.74 -7.83
N GLU A 47 -3.55 -0.73 -6.54
CA GLU A 47 -2.58 -1.43 -5.71
C GLU A 47 -2.48 -2.90 -6.15
N PRO A 48 -1.31 -3.54 -6.01
CA PRO A 48 -1.13 -4.95 -6.40
C PRO A 48 -2.17 -5.88 -5.77
N GLU A 49 -2.55 -5.66 -4.51
CA GLU A 49 -3.58 -6.41 -3.78
C GLU A 49 -4.97 -6.29 -4.42
N ILE A 50 -5.31 -5.14 -5.00
CA ILE A 50 -6.57 -4.98 -5.77
C ILE A 50 -6.57 -5.87 -7.01
N LYS A 51 -5.42 -5.95 -7.69
CA LYS A 51 -5.29 -6.84 -8.86
C LYS A 51 -5.36 -8.30 -8.47
N ASP A 52 -4.76 -8.65 -7.33
CA ASP A 52 -4.80 -10.00 -6.79
C ASP A 52 -6.23 -10.40 -6.43
N LEU A 53 -6.99 -9.53 -5.74
CA LEU A 53 -8.41 -9.72 -5.47
C LEU A 53 -9.21 -9.92 -6.77
N VAL A 54 -9.00 -9.10 -7.78
CA VAL A 54 -9.68 -9.25 -9.08
C VAL A 54 -9.33 -10.58 -9.72
N ASN A 55 -8.08 -11.03 -9.67
CA ASN A 55 -7.66 -12.32 -10.21
C ASN A 55 -8.31 -13.49 -9.46
N PHE A 56 -8.37 -13.42 -8.13
CA PHE A 56 -9.09 -14.39 -7.32
C PHE A 56 -10.58 -14.44 -7.70
N LEU A 57 -11.27 -13.30 -7.73
CA LEU A 57 -12.69 -13.22 -8.07
C LEU A 57 -12.98 -13.73 -9.50
N LYS A 58 -12.12 -13.46 -10.45
CA LYS A 58 -12.22 -14.05 -11.79
C LYS A 58 -12.07 -15.56 -11.78
N LYS A 59 -11.19 -16.09 -10.94
CA LYS A 59 -10.97 -17.53 -10.82
C LYS A 59 -12.17 -18.26 -10.23
N VAL A 60 -12.89 -17.65 -9.28
CA VAL A 60 -14.15 -18.19 -8.77
C VAL A 60 -15.34 -17.96 -9.71
N GLY A 61 -15.14 -17.30 -10.86
CA GLY A 61 -16.14 -17.18 -11.91
C GLY A 61 -16.74 -15.81 -12.13
N CYS A 62 -16.31 -14.77 -11.40
CA CYS A 62 -16.79 -13.40 -11.61
C CYS A 62 -16.30 -12.81 -12.93
N ASP A 63 -17.17 -12.11 -13.68
CA ASP A 63 -16.80 -11.40 -14.90
C ASP A 63 -16.36 -9.97 -14.57
N ILE A 64 -15.04 -9.77 -14.50
CA ILE A 64 -14.43 -8.51 -14.13
C ILE A 64 -13.41 -8.11 -15.20
N LYS A 65 -13.51 -6.88 -15.71
CA LYS A 65 -12.60 -6.36 -16.75
C LYS A 65 -12.12 -4.96 -16.39
N TRP A 66 -10.81 -4.73 -16.44
CA TRP A 66 -10.24 -3.39 -16.44
C TRP A 66 -10.49 -2.75 -17.82
N THR A 67 -11.26 -1.67 -17.86
CA THR A 67 -11.55 -0.93 -19.11
C THR A 67 -10.59 0.25 -19.32
N SER A 68 -9.94 0.69 -18.23
CA SER A 68 -8.81 1.63 -18.28
C SER A 68 -7.99 1.50 -17.00
N LYS A 69 -6.91 2.29 -16.85
CA LYS A 69 -5.97 2.21 -15.72
C LYS A 69 -6.66 2.20 -14.34
N ARG A 70 -7.78 2.96 -14.17
CA ARG A 70 -8.50 3.10 -12.90
C ARG A 70 -10.01 2.90 -13.06
N LYS A 71 -10.42 2.10 -14.03
CA LYS A 71 -11.83 1.83 -14.31
C LYS A 71 -12.07 0.34 -14.49
N ILE A 72 -13.00 -0.18 -13.71
CA ILE A 72 -13.38 -1.60 -13.69
C ILE A 72 -14.83 -1.72 -14.10
N LYS A 73 -15.12 -2.71 -14.94
CA LYS A 73 -16.45 -3.17 -15.31
C LYS A 73 -16.65 -4.55 -14.72
N ILE A 74 -17.78 -4.76 -14.05
CA ILE A 74 -18.12 -6.00 -13.37
C ILE A 74 -19.53 -6.39 -13.77
N SER A 75 -19.70 -7.60 -14.28
CA SER A 75 -21.01 -8.22 -14.52
C SER A 75 -21.31 -9.16 -13.37
N GLY A 76 -22.43 -8.95 -12.67
CA GLY A 76 -22.82 -9.77 -11.54
C GLY A 76 -23.10 -11.21 -11.94
N VAL A 77 -22.75 -12.14 -11.05
CA VAL A 77 -22.96 -13.58 -11.25
C VAL A 77 -23.91 -14.13 -10.18
N SER A 78 -24.64 -15.20 -10.50
CA SER A 78 -25.55 -15.86 -9.57
C SER A 78 -24.88 -16.94 -8.73
N LYS A 79 -23.75 -17.48 -9.18
CA LYS A 79 -23.00 -18.55 -8.54
C LYS A 79 -21.49 -18.34 -8.73
N ILE A 80 -20.75 -18.79 -7.74
CA ILE A 80 -19.29 -18.89 -7.78
C ILE A 80 -18.86 -20.34 -7.78
N LYS A 81 -17.61 -20.61 -8.15
CA LYS A 81 -17.01 -21.95 -8.21
C LYS A 81 -16.02 -22.11 -7.06
N ASP A 82 -15.94 -23.33 -6.54
CA ASP A 82 -14.84 -23.69 -5.67
C ASP A 82 -13.50 -23.54 -6.38
N THR A 83 -12.52 -23.02 -5.69
CA THR A 83 -11.19 -22.80 -6.27
C THR A 83 -10.09 -22.87 -5.21
N SER A 84 -8.90 -23.23 -5.66
CA SER A 84 -7.66 -23.03 -4.90
C SER A 84 -6.93 -21.82 -5.48
N TYR A 85 -6.49 -20.91 -4.63
CA TYR A 85 -5.81 -19.68 -5.05
C TYR A 85 -4.63 -19.37 -4.12
N ALA A 86 -3.47 -19.14 -4.68
CA ALA A 86 -2.32 -18.65 -3.92
C ALA A 86 -2.38 -17.12 -3.86
N ILE A 87 -2.64 -16.60 -2.68
CA ILE A 87 -2.66 -15.14 -2.43
C ILE A 87 -1.24 -14.57 -2.62
N MET A 88 -1.15 -13.35 -3.15
CA MET A 88 0.12 -12.67 -3.28
C MET A 88 0.77 -12.39 -1.90
N PHE A 89 2.08 -12.17 -1.89
CA PHE A 89 2.77 -11.73 -0.68
C PHE A 89 2.28 -10.33 -0.24
N ASP A 90 2.37 -10.04 1.06
CA ASP A 90 2.09 -8.72 1.61
C ASP A 90 3.28 -7.78 1.35
N ARG A 91 3.05 -6.74 0.51
CA ARG A 91 4.08 -5.75 0.17
C ARG A 91 4.42 -4.82 1.34
N ILE A 92 3.49 -4.62 2.27
CA ILE A 92 3.71 -3.79 3.47
C ILE A 92 4.56 -4.56 4.48
N GLU A 93 4.28 -5.85 4.68
CA GLU A 93 5.15 -6.72 5.47
C GLU A 93 6.58 -6.75 4.89
N ALA A 94 6.71 -7.01 3.59
CA ALA A 94 8.01 -7.00 2.92
C ALA A 94 8.74 -5.65 3.09
N GLY A 95 8.05 -4.53 2.88
CA GLY A 95 8.59 -3.18 3.06
C GLY A 95 9.04 -2.92 4.50
N THR A 96 8.27 -3.38 5.49
CA THR A 96 8.60 -3.27 6.91
C THR A 96 9.90 -4.00 7.25
N TYR A 97 10.07 -5.24 6.79
CA TYR A 97 11.30 -6.00 7.01
C TYR A 97 12.50 -5.41 6.26
N LEU A 98 12.31 -4.87 5.05
CA LEU A 98 13.37 -4.17 4.32
C LEU A 98 13.83 -2.91 5.07
N ILE A 99 12.90 -2.14 5.62
CA ILE A 99 13.21 -0.96 6.44
C ILE A 99 13.93 -1.37 7.72
N ALA A 100 13.47 -2.43 8.40
CA ALA A 100 14.11 -2.95 9.61
C ALA A 100 15.54 -3.39 9.36
N ALA A 101 15.81 -4.07 8.23
CA ALA A 101 17.18 -4.48 7.86
C ALA A 101 18.10 -3.26 7.68
N VAL A 102 17.61 -2.16 7.07
CA VAL A 102 18.40 -0.93 6.94
C VAL A 102 18.62 -0.26 8.28
N LEU A 103 17.58 -0.18 9.12
CA LEU A 103 17.64 0.43 10.46
C LEU A 103 18.66 -0.23 11.37
N THR A 104 18.77 -1.56 11.30
CA THR A 104 19.68 -2.37 12.13
C THR A 104 21.03 -2.62 11.48
N ASN A 105 21.32 -2.02 10.32
CA ASN A 105 22.51 -2.30 9.50
C ASN A 105 22.70 -3.80 9.21
N GLY A 106 21.58 -4.49 9.02
CA GLY A 106 21.51 -5.93 8.81
C GLY A 106 21.68 -6.34 7.33
N ASN A 107 21.76 -7.65 7.12
CA ASN A 107 21.71 -8.29 5.80
C ASN A 107 20.51 -9.23 5.76
N LEU A 108 19.54 -8.96 4.91
CA LEU A 108 18.29 -9.71 4.81
C LEU A 108 18.01 -10.10 3.37
N THR A 109 17.53 -11.33 3.19
CA THR A 109 16.98 -11.78 1.91
C THR A 109 15.52 -12.16 2.10
N ILE A 110 14.63 -11.49 1.36
CA ILE A 110 13.22 -11.85 1.29
C ILE A 110 12.99 -12.63 0.00
N GLN A 111 12.34 -13.78 0.11
CA GLN A 111 12.04 -14.68 -1.00
C GLN A 111 10.54 -14.69 -1.32
N ASN A 112 10.17 -15.29 -2.45
CA ASN A 112 8.79 -15.48 -2.90
C ASN A 112 8.02 -14.17 -3.12
N LEU A 113 8.70 -13.12 -3.55
CA LEU A 113 8.07 -11.85 -3.90
C LEU A 113 8.55 -11.33 -5.27
N ASN A 114 7.69 -10.58 -5.94
CA ASN A 114 8.05 -9.88 -7.18
C ASN A 114 8.53 -8.46 -6.84
N PRO A 115 9.84 -8.13 -7.02
CA PRO A 115 10.37 -6.80 -6.69
C PRO A 115 9.68 -5.64 -7.44
N ASN A 116 9.06 -5.92 -8.57
CA ASN A 116 8.36 -4.90 -9.36
C ASN A 116 7.14 -4.31 -8.66
N THR A 117 6.55 -5.02 -7.70
CA THR A 117 5.38 -4.53 -6.95
C THR A 117 5.73 -3.50 -5.88
N ILE A 118 7.01 -3.42 -5.46
CA ILE A 118 7.53 -2.51 -4.42
C ILE A 118 8.69 -1.66 -4.94
N LYS A 119 8.65 -1.25 -6.21
CA LYS A 119 9.74 -0.45 -6.82
C LYS A 119 9.97 0.89 -6.13
N THR A 120 8.92 1.53 -5.66
CA THR A 120 9.01 2.84 -5.00
C THR A 120 9.74 2.73 -3.69
N GLU A 121 9.41 1.74 -2.88
CA GLU A 121 10.04 1.42 -1.59
C GLU A 121 11.53 1.08 -1.79
N ILE A 122 11.83 0.22 -2.76
CA ILE A 122 13.21 -0.14 -3.14
C ILE A 122 14.02 1.11 -3.53
N ASN A 123 13.45 1.98 -4.36
CA ASN A 123 14.15 3.20 -4.81
C ASN A 123 14.40 4.18 -3.66
N ILE A 124 13.48 4.28 -2.71
CA ILE A 124 13.64 5.10 -1.52
C ILE A 124 14.75 4.54 -0.63
N LEU A 125 14.75 3.24 -0.36
CA LEU A 125 15.79 2.60 0.47
C LEU A 125 17.18 2.71 -0.18
N LYS A 126 17.29 2.62 -1.50
CA LYS A 126 18.54 2.89 -2.22
C LYS A 126 19.00 4.34 -2.05
N LYS A 127 18.09 5.32 -2.11
CA LYS A 127 18.41 6.75 -1.88
C LYS A 127 18.90 6.98 -0.45
N ILE A 128 18.35 6.27 0.53
CA ILE A 128 18.76 6.33 1.94
C ILE A 128 20.17 5.74 2.14
N GLY A 129 20.65 4.90 1.22
CA GLY A 129 21.99 4.34 1.23
C GLY A 129 22.07 2.82 1.30
N ALA A 130 20.93 2.13 1.31
CA ALA A 130 20.91 0.66 1.33
C ALA A 130 21.46 0.06 0.02
N LYS A 131 22.20 -1.01 0.14
CA LYS A 131 22.67 -1.83 -0.99
C LYS A 131 21.63 -2.90 -1.28
N ILE A 132 21.04 -2.89 -2.46
CA ILE A 132 19.93 -3.80 -2.82
C ILE A 132 20.28 -4.56 -4.09
N LYS A 133 20.23 -5.90 -4.00
CA LYS A 133 20.33 -6.83 -5.12
C LYS A 133 18.95 -7.42 -5.40
N LEU A 134 18.50 -7.36 -6.65
CA LEU A 134 17.21 -7.87 -7.08
C LEU A 134 17.39 -9.13 -7.90
N LYS A 135 16.59 -10.15 -7.63
CA LYS A 135 16.39 -11.33 -8.47
C LYS A 135 14.92 -11.41 -8.89
N ARG A 136 14.58 -12.36 -9.75
CA ARG A 136 13.21 -12.50 -10.26
C ARG A 136 12.15 -12.57 -9.14
N ASN A 137 12.44 -13.35 -8.08
CA ASN A 137 11.47 -13.62 -6.99
C ASN A 137 12.10 -13.38 -5.61
N SER A 138 13.11 -12.52 -5.50
CA SER A 138 13.72 -12.21 -4.21
C SER A 138 14.41 -10.85 -4.22
N ILE A 139 14.54 -10.29 -3.02
CA ILE A 139 15.30 -9.07 -2.74
C ILE A 139 16.30 -9.40 -1.65
N ASN A 140 17.58 -9.11 -1.90
CA ASN A 140 18.58 -9.04 -0.85
C ASN A 140 18.88 -7.57 -0.57
N ILE A 141 18.84 -7.19 0.70
CA ILE A 141 19.14 -5.84 1.19
C ILE A 141 20.23 -5.92 2.25
N ILE A 142 21.21 -5.02 2.14
CA ILE A 142 22.25 -4.81 3.13
C ILE A 142 22.12 -3.35 3.59
N GLY A 143 21.97 -3.15 4.89
CA GLY A 143 21.92 -1.84 5.51
C GLY A 143 23.23 -1.07 5.31
N ASN A 144 23.21 0.18 5.72
CA ASN A 144 24.39 1.04 5.75
C ASN A 144 24.39 1.79 7.09
N SER A 145 25.56 1.92 7.71
CA SER A 145 25.74 2.69 8.94
C SER A 145 25.43 4.19 8.75
N GLU A 146 25.56 4.70 7.53
CA GLU A 146 25.22 6.08 7.19
C GLU A 146 23.84 6.17 6.52
N ILE A 147 22.84 6.60 7.28
CA ILE A 147 21.50 6.85 6.77
C ILE A 147 21.43 8.26 6.18
N LYS A 148 21.13 8.33 4.88
CA LYS A 148 20.92 9.63 4.19
C LYS A 148 19.51 10.14 4.45
N ASN A 149 19.39 11.45 4.66
CA ASN A 149 18.09 12.10 4.75
C ASN A 149 17.38 12.10 3.40
N ILE A 150 16.06 12.10 3.44
CA ILE A 150 15.20 12.23 2.26
C ILE A 150 13.96 13.07 2.57
N ASN A 151 13.37 13.63 1.53
CA ASN A 151 12.02 14.16 1.59
C ASN A 151 11.07 13.20 0.91
N LEU A 152 10.01 12.83 1.59
CA LEU A 152 9.07 11.80 1.19
C LEU A 152 7.63 12.33 1.24
N LYS A 153 6.81 11.83 0.32
CA LYS A 153 5.36 12.09 0.30
C LYS A 153 4.62 10.77 0.13
N THR A 154 3.62 10.52 0.97
CA THR A 154 2.71 9.39 0.76
C THR A 154 1.76 9.66 -0.40
N ALA A 155 1.47 8.64 -1.18
CA ALA A 155 0.58 8.74 -2.34
C ALA A 155 -0.01 7.37 -2.70
N PRO A 156 -1.19 7.33 -3.37
CA PRO A 156 -1.73 6.09 -3.91
C PRO A 156 -0.73 5.39 -4.84
N TYR A 157 -0.82 4.09 -4.94
CA TYR A 157 0.07 3.28 -5.78
C TYR A 157 0.12 3.80 -7.24
N PRO A 158 1.33 3.90 -7.82
CA PRO A 158 2.62 3.39 -7.37
C PRO A 158 3.43 4.35 -6.49
N GLY A 159 2.81 5.31 -5.81
CA GLY A 159 3.47 6.18 -4.83
C GLY A 159 3.89 5.42 -3.58
N PHE A 160 4.53 6.12 -2.63
CA PHE A 160 4.93 5.53 -1.36
C PHE A 160 3.71 5.29 -0.47
N PRO A 161 3.50 4.05 0.03
CA PRO A 161 2.32 3.72 0.80
C PRO A 161 2.33 4.38 2.19
N THR A 162 1.18 4.89 2.58
CA THR A 162 0.97 5.47 3.91
C THR A 162 1.16 4.43 5.03
N ASP A 163 0.99 3.14 4.75
CA ASP A 163 1.16 2.05 5.71
C ASP A 163 2.63 1.77 6.07
N LEU A 164 3.58 2.30 5.29
CA LEU A 164 5.02 2.28 5.60
C LEU A 164 5.53 3.62 6.13
N GLN A 165 4.66 4.59 6.33
CA GLN A 165 5.04 5.95 6.76
C GLN A 165 5.69 5.95 8.16
N ALA A 166 5.14 5.21 9.13
CA ALA A 166 5.69 5.14 10.47
C ALA A 166 7.05 4.42 10.49
N GLN A 167 7.18 3.31 9.77
CA GLN A 167 8.42 2.53 9.71
C GLN A 167 9.56 3.33 9.09
N ILE A 168 9.30 4.03 7.98
CA ILE A 168 10.33 4.85 7.35
C ILE A 168 10.69 6.07 8.22
N MET A 169 9.74 6.61 8.99
CA MET A 169 9.99 7.71 9.94
C MET A 169 10.99 7.27 11.02
N VAL A 170 10.82 6.08 11.57
CA VAL A 170 11.77 5.51 12.56
C VAL A 170 13.17 5.38 11.95
N LEU A 171 13.29 4.89 10.71
CA LEU A 171 14.58 4.82 10.02
C LEU A 171 15.22 6.20 9.86
N LEU A 172 14.43 7.22 9.48
CA LEU A 172 14.92 8.58 9.29
C LEU A 172 15.35 9.29 10.59
N CYS A 173 14.95 8.79 11.76
CA CYS A 173 15.50 9.27 13.05
C CYS A 173 17.01 9.00 13.20
N LYS A 174 17.59 8.09 12.38
CA LYS A 174 19.04 7.85 12.31
C LYS A 174 19.73 8.62 11.17
N ALA A 175 19.03 9.46 10.44
CA ALA A 175 19.64 10.21 9.34
C ALA A 175 20.47 11.37 9.87
N LYS A 176 21.65 11.63 9.28
CA LYS A 176 22.55 12.72 9.72
C LYS A 176 21.98 14.14 9.54
N LYS A 177 20.96 14.31 8.68
CA LYS A 177 20.33 15.60 8.38
C LYS A 177 18.82 15.49 8.52
N CYS A 178 18.15 16.65 8.59
CA CYS A 178 16.70 16.71 8.66
C CYS A 178 16.05 16.07 7.43
N SER A 179 15.02 15.28 7.68
CA SER A 179 14.15 14.66 6.67
C SER A 179 12.72 15.18 6.82
N TYR A 180 11.95 15.16 5.74
CA TYR A 180 10.55 15.56 5.78
C TYR A 180 9.66 14.47 5.22
N ILE A 181 8.57 14.19 5.95
CA ILE A 181 7.50 13.29 5.48
C ILE A 181 6.21 14.08 5.37
N LYS A 182 5.61 14.12 4.17
CA LYS A 182 4.28 14.67 3.95
C LYS A 182 3.27 13.55 3.82
N GLU A 183 2.27 13.53 4.69
CA GLU A 183 1.15 12.59 4.66
C GLU A 183 -0.04 13.20 3.91
N ASP A 184 -0.34 12.69 2.72
CA ASP A 184 -1.41 13.20 1.86
C ASP A 184 -2.58 12.21 1.67
N ILE A 185 -2.52 11.04 2.34
CA ILE A 185 -3.56 10.01 2.22
C ILE A 185 -4.59 10.11 3.34
N PHE A 186 -4.11 10.16 4.59
CA PHE A 186 -4.96 10.22 5.77
C PHE A 186 -4.67 11.43 6.64
N GLU A 187 -5.72 11.97 7.21
CA GLU A 187 -5.63 12.99 8.25
C GLU A 187 -5.18 12.34 9.58
N ASN A 188 -4.50 13.12 10.41
CA ASN A 188 -4.09 12.74 11.78
C ASN A 188 -3.28 11.41 11.89
N ARG A 189 -2.47 11.07 10.87
CA ARG A 189 -1.71 9.80 10.87
C ARG A 189 -0.31 9.91 11.50
N PHE A 190 -0.06 10.92 12.33
CA PHE A 190 1.19 11.10 13.06
C PHE A 190 1.09 10.82 14.57
N MET A 191 0.09 10.07 15.02
CA MET A 191 -0.11 9.78 16.46
C MET A 191 1.08 9.08 17.12
N HIS A 192 1.82 8.25 16.36
CA HIS A 192 3.03 7.56 16.86
C HIS A 192 4.21 8.51 17.12
N VAL A 193 4.17 9.75 16.63
CA VAL A 193 5.25 10.73 16.83
C VAL A 193 5.41 11.10 18.31
N ALA A 194 4.32 11.20 19.06
CA ALA A 194 4.39 11.47 20.49
C ALA A 194 5.21 10.39 21.23
N GLU A 195 4.97 9.12 20.89
CA GLU A 195 5.70 8.01 21.51
C GLU A 195 7.16 7.94 21.03
N LEU A 196 7.42 8.19 19.75
CA LEU A 196 8.80 8.26 19.26
C LEU A 196 9.60 9.37 19.95
N ASN A 197 9.01 10.54 20.18
CA ASN A 197 9.65 11.64 20.90
C ASN A 197 9.92 11.27 22.37
N ARG A 198 9.02 10.54 23.03
CA ARG A 198 9.26 9.98 24.39
C ARG A 198 10.43 9.00 24.41
N MET A 199 10.67 8.28 23.31
CA MET A 199 11.83 7.39 23.13
C MET A 199 13.12 8.13 22.74
N GLY A 200 13.09 9.46 22.66
CA GLY A 200 14.27 10.30 22.38
C GLY A 200 14.41 10.70 20.91
N ALA A 201 13.42 10.46 20.04
CA ALA A 201 13.41 11.05 18.72
C ALA A 201 13.21 12.57 18.79
N ASN A 202 13.57 13.28 17.72
CA ASN A 202 13.34 14.72 17.59
C ASN A 202 12.50 14.96 16.32
N ILE A 203 11.19 14.90 16.49
CA ILE A 203 10.22 15.02 15.40
C ILE A 203 9.23 16.13 15.73
N SER A 204 9.05 17.08 14.81
CA SER A 204 8.03 18.12 14.89
C SER A 204 7.01 17.96 13.77
N ILE A 205 5.75 18.30 14.07
CA ILE A 205 4.62 18.20 13.11
C ILE A 205 4.09 19.61 12.82
N LYS A 206 3.92 19.92 11.54
CA LYS A 206 3.22 21.13 11.09
C LYS A 206 2.20 20.74 10.02
N GLY A 207 0.92 20.74 10.39
CA GLY A 207 -0.16 20.25 9.52
C GLY A 207 0.04 18.79 9.15
N ASN A 208 0.14 18.49 7.86
CA ASN A 208 0.37 17.14 7.34
C ASN A 208 1.86 16.84 7.03
N VAL A 209 2.78 17.61 7.58
CA VAL A 209 4.23 17.43 7.38
C VAL A 209 4.90 17.16 8.72
N ALA A 210 5.66 16.08 8.80
CA ALA A 210 6.58 15.79 9.89
C ALA A 210 8.02 16.14 9.47
N SER A 211 8.72 16.88 10.33
CA SER A 211 10.15 17.18 10.22
C SER A 211 10.91 16.30 11.20
N ILE A 212 11.82 15.46 10.72
CA ILE A 212 12.56 14.48 11.50
C ILE A 212 14.01 14.93 11.57
N SER A 213 14.49 15.35 12.73
CA SER A 213 15.90 15.67 12.97
C SER A 213 16.57 14.42 13.54
N GLY A 214 17.33 13.71 12.69
CA GLY A 214 18.06 12.52 13.12
C GLY A 214 19.29 12.85 13.97
N LYS A 215 19.81 11.82 14.64
CA LYS A 215 21.01 11.88 15.50
C LYS A 215 22.09 10.97 14.96
#